data_137a81511367cfd1f4c352f8bb16d34d
#
_entry.id   137a81511367cfd1f4c352f8bb16d34d
#
_cell.length_a   1.000
_cell.length_b   1.000
_cell.length_c   1.000
_cell.angle_alpha   90.00
_cell.angle_beta   90.00
_cell.angle_gamma   90.00
#
_symmetry.space_group_name_H-M   'P 1'
#
loop_
_entity.id
_entity.type
_entity.pdbx_description
1 polymer ?
#
loop_
_entity_poly.entity_id
_entity_poly.type
_entity_poly.pdbx_seq_one_letter_code
_entity_poly.pdbx_strand_id
1 'polypeptide(L)'
;MKLFLDTNIFPGFIDRRAQYDDVCLLIDAIHDGRFEAFVSTGCMYTLAFLFEKSLKRLDVHRPELTKRLRGYLAEVMDLSTVLDLSHAGVELAVYNEAFSDIEDSFQYQCALENGCDVLITINIDDYKNADQSKMEILTPSEFIGKYINV
;
A
#
# COMPACT_ATOMS: atom_id res chain seq x y z
N MET A 1 8.75 13.90 -3.33
CA MET A 1 8.39 12.66 -4.06
C MET A 1 7.22 12.02 -3.34
N LYS A 2 6.15 11.69 -4.07
CA LYS A 2 4.91 11.09 -3.57
C LYS A 2 4.94 9.59 -3.82
N LEU A 3 4.87 8.81 -2.74
CA LEU A 3 4.90 7.35 -2.77
C LEU A 3 3.51 6.80 -2.50
N PHE A 4 3.00 5.96 -3.38
CA PHE A 4 1.80 5.19 -3.12
C PHE A 4 2.20 3.80 -2.60
N LEU A 5 1.70 3.43 -1.43
CA LEU A 5 2.00 2.14 -0.80
C LEU A 5 0.87 1.15 -1.08
N ASP A 6 1.19 0.05 -1.75
CA ASP A 6 0.24 -1.02 -1.98
C ASP A 6 -0.14 -1.71 -0.66
N THR A 7 -1.34 -2.26 -0.59
CA THR A 7 -1.87 -2.92 0.61
C THR A 7 -0.93 -3.98 1.19
N ASN A 8 -0.22 -4.71 0.32
CA ASN A 8 0.68 -5.79 0.73
C ASN A 8 1.94 -5.33 1.49
N ILE A 9 2.22 -4.03 1.55
CA ILE A 9 3.34 -3.47 2.33
C ILE A 9 3.11 -3.67 3.84
N PHE A 10 1.88 -3.48 4.31
CA PHE A 10 1.55 -3.41 5.75
C PHE A 10 1.47 -4.77 6.45
N PRO A 11 0.87 -5.84 5.89
CA PRO A 11 0.84 -7.15 6.55
C PRO A 11 2.22 -7.72 6.84
N GLY A 12 3.23 -7.30 6.09
CA GLY A 12 4.61 -7.71 6.28
C GLY A 12 5.18 -7.38 7.66
N PHE A 13 4.68 -6.34 8.32
CA PHE A 13 5.07 -5.98 9.69
C PHE A 13 4.62 -7.00 10.72
N ILE A 14 3.49 -7.66 10.49
CA ILE A 14 2.93 -8.65 11.41
C ILE A 14 3.61 -10.01 11.20
N ASP A 15 3.79 -10.41 9.95
CA ASP A 15 4.22 -11.76 9.57
C ASP A 15 5.69 -11.86 9.14
N ARG A 16 6.45 -10.76 9.18
CA ARG A 16 7.84 -10.67 8.69
C ARG A 16 8.02 -11.31 7.31
N ARG A 17 7.18 -10.90 6.37
CA ARG A 17 7.20 -11.40 4.99
C ARG A 17 8.48 -11.03 4.24
N ALA A 18 8.60 -11.49 3.00
CA ALA A 18 9.67 -11.12 2.09
C ALA A 18 9.89 -9.60 2.07
N GLN A 19 11.14 -9.18 2.00
CA GLN A 19 11.57 -7.77 2.00
C GLN A 19 11.22 -6.99 3.28
N TYR A 20 11.01 -7.67 4.41
CA TYR A 20 10.70 -7.03 5.69
C TYR A 20 11.69 -5.92 6.08
N ASP A 21 12.99 -6.19 5.96
CA ASP A 21 14.03 -5.22 6.32
C ASP A 21 13.98 -3.98 5.42
N ASP A 22 13.75 -4.17 4.11
CA ASP A 22 13.61 -3.07 3.16
C ASP A 22 12.32 -2.27 3.41
N VAL A 23 11.23 -2.92 3.79
CA VAL A 23 10.00 -2.25 4.20
C VAL A 23 10.24 -1.42 5.45
N CYS A 24 10.97 -1.91 6.46
CA CYS A 24 11.33 -1.12 7.65
C CYS A 24 12.13 0.13 7.28
N LEU A 25 13.15 0.00 6.42
CA LEU A 25 13.94 1.14 5.95
C LEU A 25 13.09 2.17 5.20
N LEU A 26 12.16 1.71 4.38
CA LEU A 26 11.19 2.57 3.68
C LEU A 26 10.33 3.37 4.67
N ILE A 27 9.75 2.67 5.66
CA ILE A 27 8.90 3.29 6.68
C ILE A 27 9.68 4.32 7.50
N ASP A 28 10.91 3.98 7.91
CA ASP A 28 11.78 4.91 8.63
C ASP A 28 12.04 6.18 7.80
N ALA A 29 12.33 6.03 6.50
CA ALA A 29 12.55 7.16 5.61
C ALA A 29 11.30 8.05 5.44
N ILE A 30 10.10 7.45 5.47
CA ILE A 30 8.83 8.21 5.46
C ILE A 30 8.63 8.94 6.79
N HIS A 31 8.85 8.28 7.92
CA HIS A 31 8.77 8.91 9.26
C HIS A 31 9.74 10.08 9.41
N ASP A 32 10.93 9.96 8.83
CA ASP A 32 11.93 11.04 8.83
C ASP A 32 11.55 12.22 7.90
N GLY A 33 10.41 12.13 7.22
CA GLY A 33 9.92 13.19 6.33
C GLY A 33 10.67 13.31 4.99
N ARG A 34 11.43 12.28 4.62
CA ARG A 34 12.14 12.25 3.32
C ARG A 34 11.19 12.08 2.14
N PHE A 35 10.06 11.42 2.36
CA PHE A 35 9.05 11.13 1.34
C PHE A 35 7.65 11.31 1.92
N GLU A 36 6.69 11.65 1.04
CA GLU A 36 5.27 11.68 1.37
C GLU A 36 4.62 10.36 0.96
N ALA A 37 3.94 9.69 1.90
CA ALA A 37 3.29 8.41 1.64
C ALA A 37 1.78 8.54 1.52
N PHE A 38 1.20 7.74 0.64
CA PHE A 38 -0.22 7.70 0.33
C PHE A 38 -0.72 6.26 0.23
N VAL A 39 -1.96 6.05 0.64
CA VAL A 39 -2.70 4.80 0.49
C VAL A 39 -4.10 5.11 -0.04
N SER A 40 -4.80 4.12 -0.57
CA SER A 40 -6.19 4.30 -1.01
C SER A 40 -7.19 4.03 0.11
N THR A 41 -8.39 4.57 -0.01
CA THR A 41 -9.53 4.19 0.84
C THR A 41 -9.79 2.68 0.75
N GLY A 42 -9.67 2.08 -0.43
CA GLY A 42 -9.78 0.63 -0.64
C GLY A 42 -8.73 -0.16 0.15
N CYS A 43 -7.50 0.35 0.22
CA CYS A 43 -6.45 -0.23 1.07
C CYS A 43 -6.90 -0.28 2.53
N MET A 44 -7.53 0.77 3.06
CA MET A 44 -8.01 0.79 4.44
C MET A 44 -9.07 -0.27 4.71
N TYR A 45 -10.00 -0.50 3.79
CA TYR A 45 -10.99 -1.59 3.92
C TYR A 45 -10.34 -2.96 3.90
N THR A 46 -9.41 -3.18 3.00
CA THR A 46 -8.69 -4.46 2.90
C THR A 46 -7.83 -4.73 4.13
N LEU A 47 -7.12 -3.72 4.64
CA LEU A 47 -6.33 -3.83 5.87
C LEU A 47 -7.21 -4.12 7.08
N ALA A 48 -8.36 -3.47 7.20
CA ALA A 48 -9.32 -3.74 8.29
C ALA A 48 -9.73 -5.21 8.29
N PHE A 49 -10.05 -5.76 7.12
CA PHE A 49 -10.39 -7.18 6.97
C PHE A 49 -9.22 -8.09 7.34
N LEU A 50 -8.02 -7.83 6.83
CA LEU A 50 -6.83 -8.66 7.07
C LEU A 50 -6.40 -8.64 8.53
N PHE A 51 -6.37 -7.48 9.17
CA PHE A 51 -6.01 -7.33 10.57
C PHE A 51 -7.05 -7.97 11.50
N GLU A 52 -8.34 -7.81 11.20
CA GLU A 52 -9.41 -8.48 11.96
C GLU A 52 -9.26 -10.00 11.89
N LYS A 53 -8.99 -10.53 10.70
CA LYS A 53 -8.75 -11.96 10.49
C LYS A 53 -7.55 -12.46 11.31
N SER A 54 -6.46 -11.71 11.33
CA SER A 54 -5.27 -12.05 12.11
C SER A 54 -5.54 -12.04 13.61
N LEU A 55 -6.27 -11.04 14.11
CA LEU A 55 -6.64 -10.93 15.52
C LEU A 55 -7.56 -12.07 15.95
N LYS A 56 -8.52 -12.46 15.13
CA LYS A 56 -9.39 -13.62 15.40
C LYS A 56 -8.61 -14.93 15.49
N ARG A 57 -7.57 -15.11 14.68
CA ARG A 57 -6.69 -16.28 14.77
C ARG A 57 -5.89 -16.32 16.08
N LEU A 58 -5.62 -15.16 16.69
CA LEU A 58 -4.99 -15.03 18.00
C LEU A 58 -5.99 -15.08 19.16
N ASP A 59 -7.23 -15.47 18.90
CA ASP A 59 -8.32 -15.58 19.88
C ASP A 59 -8.65 -14.25 20.57
N VAL A 60 -8.51 -13.13 19.83
CA VAL A 60 -8.91 -11.81 20.29
C VAL A 60 -10.37 -11.57 19.94
N HIS A 61 -11.17 -11.18 20.93
CA HIS A 61 -12.61 -10.95 20.80
C HIS A 61 -12.99 -9.48 20.98
N ARG A 62 -14.21 -9.10 20.53
CA ARG A 62 -14.76 -7.77 20.82
C ARG A 62 -15.04 -7.63 22.31
N PRO A 63 -14.83 -6.45 22.95
CA PRO A 63 -14.46 -5.16 22.33
C PRO A 63 -12.95 -4.98 22.04
N GLU A 64 -12.10 -5.81 22.59
CA GLU A 64 -10.63 -5.69 22.46
C GLU A 64 -10.18 -5.79 21.00
N LEU A 65 -10.79 -6.67 20.20
CA LEU A 65 -10.51 -6.81 18.79
C LEU A 65 -10.68 -5.47 18.04
N THR A 66 -11.82 -4.79 18.23
CA THR A 66 -12.09 -3.50 17.57
C THR A 66 -11.12 -2.41 18.03
N LYS A 67 -10.75 -2.42 19.32
CA LYS A 67 -9.77 -1.46 19.86
C LYS A 67 -8.41 -1.62 19.21
N ARG A 68 -7.91 -2.85 19.12
CA ARG A 68 -6.62 -3.14 18.46
C ARG A 68 -6.65 -2.84 16.97
N LEU A 69 -7.77 -3.17 16.31
CA LEU A 69 -7.96 -2.88 14.88
C LEU A 69 -7.86 -1.38 14.61
N ARG A 70 -8.54 -0.55 15.41
CA ARG A 70 -8.43 0.91 15.31
C ARG A 70 -7.01 1.39 15.52
N GLY A 71 -6.26 0.79 16.45
CA GLY A 71 -4.86 1.13 16.69
C GLY A 71 -3.98 0.89 15.47
N TYR A 72 -4.10 -0.27 14.82
CA TYR A 72 -3.35 -0.58 13.61
C TYR A 72 -3.70 0.35 12.44
N LEU A 73 -4.98 0.63 12.22
CA LEU A 73 -5.41 1.54 11.17
C LEU A 73 -4.96 2.98 11.44
N ALA A 74 -4.95 3.42 12.69
CA ALA A 74 -4.42 4.71 13.09
C ALA A 74 -2.93 4.84 12.77
N GLU A 75 -2.13 3.81 13.00
CA GLU A 75 -0.71 3.79 12.64
C GLU A 75 -0.50 3.95 11.13
N VAL A 76 -1.32 3.31 10.31
CA VAL A 76 -1.29 3.51 8.85
C VAL A 76 -1.59 4.96 8.46
N MET A 77 -2.56 5.58 9.13
CA MET A 77 -2.94 6.97 8.89
C MET A 77 -1.88 7.97 9.40
N ASP A 78 -1.17 7.64 10.47
CA ASP A 78 -0.06 8.47 10.95
C ASP A 78 1.12 8.48 9.97
N LEU A 79 1.32 7.37 9.26
CA LEU A 79 2.37 7.23 8.25
C LEU A 79 2.01 7.86 6.92
N SER A 80 0.73 7.84 6.53
CA SER A 80 0.28 8.10 5.16
C SER A 80 -1.01 8.91 5.11
N THR A 81 -1.25 9.53 3.96
CA THR A 81 -2.51 10.20 3.65
C THR A 81 -3.39 9.25 2.83
N VAL A 82 -4.67 9.14 3.22
CA VAL A 82 -5.64 8.31 2.51
C VAL A 82 -6.21 9.08 1.32
N LEU A 83 -6.14 8.49 0.13
CA LEU A 83 -6.61 9.05 -1.13
C LEU A 83 -7.90 8.38 -1.59
N ASP A 84 -8.74 9.16 -2.25
CA ASP A 84 -9.95 8.68 -2.89
C ASP A 84 -9.68 8.30 -4.36
N LEU A 85 -10.47 7.35 -4.86
CA LEU A 85 -10.56 7.02 -6.28
C LEU A 85 -11.87 7.60 -6.83
N SER A 86 -11.78 8.45 -7.86
CA SER A 86 -12.95 9.06 -8.49
C SER A 86 -13.83 8.03 -9.19
N HIS A 87 -15.10 8.39 -9.47
CA HIS A 87 -15.97 7.54 -10.28
C HIS A 87 -15.35 7.22 -11.65
N ALA A 88 -14.81 8.21 -12.34
CA ALA A 88 -14.11 8.01 -13.60
C ALA A 88 -12.88 7.10 -13.46
N GLY A 89 -12.14 7.23 -12.36
CA GLY A 89 -11.01 6.36 -12.04
C GLY A 89 -11.44 4.92 -11.80
N VAL A 90 -12.57 4.69 -11.12
CA VAL A 90 -13.14 3.34 -10.96
C VAL A 90 -13.49 2.74 -12.31
N GLU A 91 -14.13 3.49 -13.21
CA GLU A 91 -14.42 3.01 -14.57
C GLU A 91 -13.15 2.62 -15.32
N LEU A 92 -12.13 3.46 -15.32
CA LEU A 92 -10.85 3.17 -15.94
C LEU A 92 -10.21 1.90 -15.37
N ALA A 93 -10.23 1.73 -14.06
CA ALA A 93 -9.65 0.58 -13.39
C ALA A 93 -10.39 -0.72 -13.71
N VAL A 94 -11.73 -0.68 -13.74
CA VAL A 94 -12.58 -1.86 -14.06
C VAL A 94 -12.29 -2.38 -15.45
N TYR A 95 -12.04 -1.49 -16.43
CA TYR A 95 -11.79 -1.85 -17.82
C TYR A 95 -10.31 -1.95 -18.20
N ASN A 96 -9.38 -1.79 -17.22
CA ASN A 96 -7.95 -1.91 -17.51
C ASN A 96 -7.53 -3.38 -17.59
N GLU A 97 -7.39 -3.89 -18.81
CA GLU A 97 -7.02 -5.28 -19.08
C GLU A 97 -5.54 -5.61 -18.79
N ALA A 98 -4.72 -4.61 -18.43
CA ALA A 98 -3.34 -4.84 -18.01
C ALA A 98 -3.22 -5.58 -16.68
N PHE A 99 -4.30 -5.63 -15.89
CA PHE A 99 -4.35 -6.26 -14.58
C PHE A 99 -5.23 -7.51 -14.58
N SER A 100 -4.73 -8.59 -14.01
CA SER A 100 -5.50 -9.80 -13.71
C SER A 100 -6.19 -9.73 -12.34
N ASP A 101 -5.66 -8.94 -11.41
CA ASP A 101 -6.27 -8.66 -10.11
C ASP A 101 -6.91 -7.26 -10.13
N ILE A 102 -8.22 -7.21 -9.85
CA ILE A 102 -8.98 -5.96 -9.92
C ILE A 102 -8.58 -4.98 -8.80
N GLU A 103 -8.19 -5.48 -7.63
CA GLU A 103 -7.73 -4.62 -6.54
C GLU A 103 -6.44 -3.89 -6.92
N ASP A 104 -5.49 -4.57 -7.57
CA ASP A 104 -4.26 -3.95 -8.06
C ASP A 104 -4.55 -2.88 -9.11
N SER A 105 -5.55 -3.10 -9.97
CA SER A 105 -6.01 -2.11 -10.94
C SER A 105 -6.55 -0.86 -10.26
N PHE A 106 -7.36 -1.00 -9.19
CA PHE A 106 -7.83 0.12 -8.39
C PHE A 106 -6.68 0.88 -7.72
N GLN A 107 -5.73 0.16 -7.14
CA GLN A 107 -4.55 0.76 -6.51
C GLN A 107 -3.72 1.58 -7.51
N TYR A 108 -3.42 1.00 -8.66
CA TYR A 108 -2.70 1.66 -9.74
C TYR A 108 -3.40 2.95 -10.18
N GLN A 109 -4.69 2.88 -10.46
CA GLN A 109 -5.45 4.03 -10.94
C GLN A 109 -5.58 5.12 -9.87
N CYS A 110 -5.74 4.75 -8.59
CA CYS A 110 -5.77 5.70 -7.49
C CYS A 110 -4.45 6.47 -7.38
N ALA A 111 -3.34 5.76 -7.44
CA ALA A 111 -2.01 6.37 -7.42
C ALA A 111 -1.80 7.30 -8.62
N LEU A 112 -2.19 6.86 -9.81
CA LEU A 112 -2.00 7.60 -11.06
C LEU A 112 -2.80 8.91 -11.08
N GLU A 113 -4.11 8.85 -10.75
CA GLU A 113 -4.96 10.06 -10.82
C GLU A 113 -4.62 11.08 -9.73
N ASN A 114 -4.00 10.67 -8.64
CA ASN A 114 -3.56 11.55 -7.56
C ASN A 114 -2.13 12.06 -7.72
N GLY A 115 -1.48 11.75 -8.86
CA GLY A 115 -0.16 12.27 -9.20
C GLY A 115 0.96 11.73 -8.35
N CYS A 116 0.88 10.46 -7.92
CA CYS A 116 1.97 9.80 -7.24
C CYS A 116 3.13 9.54 -8.22
N ASP A 117 4.35 9.65 -7.72
CA ASP A 117 5.57 9.47 -8.52
C ASP A 117 5.96 7.99 -8.62
N VAL A 118 5.77 7.25 -7.52
CA VAL A 118 6.15 5.84 -7.40
C VAL A 118 5.06 5.06 -6.69
N LEU A 119 4.67 3.91 -7.22
CA LEU A 119 3.88 2.90 -6.53
C LEU A 119 4.83 1.81 -6.02
N ILE A 120 4.75 1.50 -4.74
CA ILE A 120 5.61 0.49 -4.10
C ILE A 120 4.78 -0.73 -3.75
N THR A 121 5.20 -1.89 -4.25
CA THR A 121 4.51 -3.17 -4.07
C THR A 121 5.50 -4.31 -3.84
N ILE A 122 5.12 -5.30 -3.03
CA ILE A 122 5.88 -6.55 -2.90
C ILE A 122 5.60 -7.48 -4.08
N ASN A 123 4.38 -7.42 -4.65
CA ASN A 123 3.94 -8.29 -5.75
C ASN A 123 4.15 -7.62 -7.11
N ILE A 124 5.40 -7.36 -7.47
CA ILE A 124 5.74 -6.62 -8.70
C ILE A 124 5.20 -7.29 -9.98
N ASP A 125 5.10 -8.62 -10.00
CA ASP A 125 4.61 -9.36 -11.16
C ASP A 125 3.14 -9.04 -11.51
N ASP A 126 2.33 -8.68 -10.51
CA ASP A 126 0.94 -8.30 -10.73
C ASP A 126 0.81 -6.98 -11.50
N TYR A 127 1.88 -6.19 -11.54
CA TYR A 127 1.95 -4.89 -12.22
C TYR A 127 2.78 -4.91 -13.51
N LYS A 128 3.26 -6.07 -13.95
CA LYS A 128 4.21 -6.20 -15.08
C LYS A 128 3.72 -5.61 -16.41
N ASN A 129 2.41 -5.55 -16.64
CA ASN A 129 1.81 -5.03 -17.86
C ASN A 129 1.29 -3.59 -17.70
N ALA A 130 1.46 -2.97 -16.52
CA ALA A 130 1.03 -1.61 -16.26
C ALA A 130 1.86 -0.58 -17.03
N ASP A 131 1.21 0.49 -17.47
CA ASP A 131 1.90 1.62 -18.08
C ASP A 131 2.67 2.42 -17.02
N GLN A 132 3.99 2.46 -17.11
CA GLN A 132 4.89 3.19 -16.21
C GLN A 132 5.38 4.53 -16.78
N SER A 133 4.78 5.03 -17.86
CA SER A 133 5.22 6.28 -18.48
C SER A 133 5.05 7.52 -17.59
N LYS A 134 4.14 7.47 -16.62
CA LYS A 134 3.84 8.57 -15.69
C LYS A 134 4.15 8.28 -14.23
N MET A 135 4.32 7.01 -13.88
CA MET A 135 4.53 6.58 -12.50
C MET A 135 5.39 5.32 -12.50
N GLU A 136 6.48 5.33 -11.76
CA GLU A 136 7.29 4.12 -11.59
C GLU A 136 6.57 3.11 -10.68
N ILE A 137 6.82 1.82 -10.90
CA ILE A 137 6.36 0.76 -10.02
C ILE A 137 7.58 -0.03 -9.57
N LEU A 138 7.85 -0.04 -8.27
CA LEU A 138 9.05 -0.61 -7.67
C LEU A 138 8.72 -1.50 -6.47
N THR A 139 9.56 -2.50 -6.25
CA THR A 139 9.59 -3.20 -4.96
C THR A 139 10.26 -2.33 -3.89
N PRO A 140 10.05 -2.62 -2.58
CA PRO A 140 10.79 -1.93 -1.53
C PRO A 140 12.30 -1.97 -1.75
N SER A 141 12.85 -3.13 -2.10
CA SER A 141 14.30 -3.31 -2.36
C SER A 141 14.80 -2.43 -3.50
N GLU A 142 14.09 -2.40 -4.63
CA GLU A 142 14.43 -1.54 -5.76
C GLU A 142 14.36 -0.05 -5.38
N PHE A 143 13.34 0.34 -4.62
CA PHE A 143 13.20 1.72 -4.16
C PHE A 143 14.36 2.12 -3.22
N ILE A 144 14.70 1.28 -2.25
CA ILE A 144 15.82 1.51 -1.32
C ILE A 144 17.12 1.68 -2.11
N GLY A 145 17.39 0.78 -3.06
CA GLY A 145 18.60 0.85 -3.88
C GLY A 145 18.69 2.11 -4.72
N LYS A 146 17.57 2.58 -5.26
CA LYS A 146 17.52 3.73 -6.17
C LYS A 146 17.48 5.07 -5.46
N TYR A 147 16.77 5.21 -4.35
CA TYR A 147 16.44 6.50 -3.76
C TYR A 147 16.95 6.71 -2.32
N ILE A 148 17.34 5.66 -1.62
CA ILE A 148 17.78 5.77 -0.23
C ILE A 148 19.28 5.53 -0.09
N ASN A 149 19.82 4.49 -0.71
CA ASN A 149 21.22 4.08 -0.63
C ASN A 149 22.12 4.75 -1.68
N VAL A 150 21.70 5.88 -2.21
CA VAL A 150 22.47 6.62 -3.23
C VAL A 150 23.47 7.57 -2.58
#